data_fc52b679e38caed90ccf12770a265127
#
_entry.id   fc52b679e38caed90ccf12770a265127
#
_cell.length_a   1.000
_cell.length_b   1.000
_cell.length_c   1.000
_cell.angle_alpha   90.00
_cell.angle_beta   90.00
_cell.angle_gamma   90.00
#
_symmetry.space_group_name_H-M   'P 1'
#
loop_
_entity.id
_entity.type
_entity.pdbx_description
1 polymer ?
#
loop_
_entity_poly.entity_id
_entity_poly.type
_entity_poly.pdbx_seq_one_letter_code
_entity_poly.pdbx_strand_id
1 'polypeptide(L)'
;MEDRRSKSDEQFVAHFREKYDARLPVWALTELMELGQLSILYRGLRQQDAEEIARAFGAPTKRIMASWLASLNYVRNVAAHHARLFNRKLQHAPARPKTGQVPVLDHLRDVETPKGVFGTYSALAVIAHILPSIDPETDWHRRLVELLRAFPASPALSVSSIGVPHSWESLDLWR
;
A
#
# COMPACT_ATOMS: atom_id res chain seq x y z
N MET A 1 -0.78 11.25 -19.56
CA MET A 1 -1.36 12.30 -18.68
C MET A 1 -2.24 13.27 -19.42
N GLU A 2 -1.81 13.87 -20.52
CA GLU A 2 -2.65 14.80 -21.32
C GLU A 2 -3.97 14.18 -21.79
N ASP A 3 -3.97 12.92 -22.18
CA ASP A 3 -5.15 12.22 -22.70
C ASP A 3 -6.30 12.07 -21.65
N ARG A 4 -6.00 11.97 -20.36
CA ARG A 4 -7.02 11.95 -19.29
C ARG A 4 -7.52 13.33 -18.92
N ARG A 5 -6.66 14.35 -18.97
CA ARG A 5 -7.06 15.74 -18.77
C ARG A 5 -8.10 16.18 -19.79
N SER A 6 -7.94 15.73 -21.04
CA SER A 6 -8.85 16.09 -22.14
C SER A 6 -10.17 15.31 -22.11
N LYS A 7 -10.21 14.14 -21.47
CA LYS A 7 -11.38 13.24 -21.41
C LYS A 7 -12.11 13.25 -20.07
N SER A 8 -11.65 14.02 -19.09
CA SER A 8 -12.32 14.10 -17.79
C SER A 8 -13.50 15.04 -17.85
N ASP A 9 -14.68 14.56 -17.47
CA ASP A 9 -15.92 15.34 -17.34
C ASP A 9 -16.05 16.04 -15.97
N GLU A 10 -15.00 15.99 -15.14
CA GLU A 10 -14.98 16.62 -13.83
C GLU A 10 -15.10 18.15 -13.95
N GLN A 11 -16.02 18.75 -13.19
CA GLN A 11 -16.33 20.18 -13.25
C GLN A 11 -15.10 21.07 -13.04
N PHE A 12 -14.18 20.67 -12.14
CA PHE A 12 -12.98 21.45 -11.90
C PHE A 12 -12.01 21.42 -13.09
N VAL A 13 -11.96 20.34 -13.87
CA VAL A 13 -11.14 20.26 -15.09
C VAL A 13 -11.65 21.22 -16.15
N ALA A 14 -12.98 21.29 -16.35
CA ALA A 14 -13.61 22.24 -17.25
C ALA A 14 -13.28 23.68 -16.82
N HIS A 15 -13.41 24.00 -15.52
CA HIS A 15 -13.08 25.31 -14.97
C HIS A 15 -11.60 25.71 -15.22
N PHE A 16 -10.65 24.82 -14.99
CA PHE A 16 -9.23 25.10 -15.25
C PHE A 16 -8.91 25.22 -16.73
N ARG A 17 -9.64 24.50 -17.60
CA ARG A 17 -9.50 24.61 -19.05
C ARG A 17 -9.92 25.98 -19.55
N GLU A 18 -11.04 26.50 -19.06
CA GLU A 18 -11.59 27.80 -19.48
C GLU A 18 -10.80 29.00 -18.95
N LYS A 19 -10.39 28.94 -17.66
CA LYS A 19 -9.82 30.13 -16.99
C LYS A 19 -8.29 30.15 -16.94
N TYR A 20 -7.61 29.00 -17.07
CA TYR A 20 -6.18 28.90 -16.82
C TYR A 20 -5.43 28.14 -17.92
N ASP A 21 -5.87 28.22 -19.17
CA ASP A 21 -5.26 27.55 -20.32
C ASP A 21 -4.96 26.06 -20.07
N ALA A 22 -5.88 25.36 -19.41
CA ALA A 22 -5.73 23.97 -19.00
C ALA A 22 -4.52 23.69 -18.07
N ARG A 23 -3.97 24.70 -17.42
CA ARG A 23 -2.92 24.54 -16.41
C ARG A 23 -3.55 24.10 -15.09
N LEU A 24 -3.39 22.82 -14.76
CA LEU A 24 -3.85 22.27 -13.49
C LEU A 24 -2.75 22.41 -12.43
N PRO A 25 -3.07 22.92 -11.23
CA PRO A 25 -2.14 22.84 -10.10
C PRO A 25 -1.92 21.38 -9.70
N VAL A 26 -0.80 21.09 -9.04
CA VAL A 26 -0.43 19.69 -8.71
C VAL A 26 -1.49 18.98 -7.89
N TRP A 27 -2.13 19.65 -6.94
CA TRP A 27 -3.18 19.07 -6.11
C TRP A 27 -4.42 18.66 -6.94
N ALA A 28 -4.84 19.47 -7.92
CA ALA A 28 -5.92 19.11 -8.82
C ALA A 28 -5.52 18.02 -9.83
N LEU A 29 -4.25 17.98 -10.22
CA LEU A 29 -3.72 16.93 -11.07
C LEU A 29 -3.71 15.56 -10.36
N THR A 30 -3.39 15.53 -9.07
CA THR A 30 -3.35 14.27 -8.29
C THR A 30 -4.72 13.63 -8.16
N GLU A 31 -5.83 14.41 -8.14
CA GLU A 31 -7.20 13.86 -8.15
C GLU A 31 -7.52 13.04 -9.41
N LEU A 32 -6.86 13.35 -10.53
CA LEU A 32 -7.05 12.62 -11.79
C LEU A 32 -6.14 11.40 -11.93
N MET A 33 -5.21 11.20 -10.98
CA MET A 33 -4.22 10.12 -11.06
C MET A 33 -4.73 8.82 -10.45
N GLU A 34 -4.46 7.71 -11.14
CA GLU A 34 -4.52 6.40 -10.52
C GLU A 34 -3.33 6.17 -9.59
N LEU A 35 -3.47 5.23 -8.65
CA LEU A 35 -2.41 4.88 -7.70
C LEU A 35 -1.07 4.56 -8.38
N GLY A 36 -1.09 3.92 -9.56
CA GLY A 36 0.12 3.66 -10.34
C GLY A 36 0.81 4.93 -10.81
N GLN A 37 0.05 5.92 -11.27
CA GLN A 37 0.57 7.22 -11.69
C GLN A 37 1.10 8.03 -10.50
N LEU A 38 0.39 8.02 -9.37
CA LEU A 38 0.85 8.61 -8.11
C LEU A 38 2.17 7.99 -7.64
N SER A 39 2.31 6.66 -7.76
CA SER A 39 3.56 5.95 -7.44
C SER A 39 4.73 6.42 -8.33
N ILE A 40 4.48 6.69 -9.62
CA ILE A 40 5.50 7.22 -10.54
C ILE A 40 5.84 8.66 -10.19
N LEU A 41 4.83 9.51 -9.96
CA LEU A 41 5.01 10.90 -9.54
C LEU A 41 5.86 10.98 -8.27
N TYR A 42 5.51 10.19 -7.23
CA TYR A 42 6.23 10.14 -5.96
C TYR A 42 7.74 9.83 -6.17
N ARG A 43 8.06 8.85 -7.02
CA ARG A 43 9.46 8.52 -7.32
C ARG A 43 10.22 9.67 -7.97
N GLY A 44 9.54 10.49 -8.77
CA GLY A 44 10.11 11.66 -9.43
C GLY A 44 10.26 12.90 -8.55
N LEU A 45 9.68 12.93 -7.35
CA LEU A 45 9.79 14.07 -6.43
C LEU A 45 11.24 14.30 -5.99
N ARG A 46 11.57 15.53 -5.62
CA ARG A 46 12.83 15.85 -4.97
C ARG A 46 12.97 15.03 -3.68
N GLN A 47 14.21 14.74 -3.30
CA GLN A 47 14.49 13.89 -2.14
C GLN A 47 13.82 14.40 -0.87
N GLN A 48 13.96 15.70 -0.59
CA GLN A 48 13.40 16.33 0.61
C GLN A 48 11.87 16.20 0.67
N ASP A 49 11.17 16.55 -0.42
CA ASP A 49 9.70 16.51 -0.50
C ASP A 49 9.18 15.06 -0.34
N ALA A 50 9.87 14.12 -0.98
CA ALA A 50 9.50 12.71 -0.89
C ALA A 50 9.73 12.11 0.50
N GLU A 51 10.78 12.53 1.22
CA GLU A 51 11.04 12.11 2.59
C GLU A 51 10.06 12.70 3.60
N GLU A 52 9.61 13.93 3.36
CA GLU A 52 8.54 14.54 4.15
C GLU A 52 7.24 13.75 4.03
N ILE A 53 6.83 13.44 2.80
CA ILE A 53 5.66 12.58 2.54
C ILE A 53 5.87 11.20 3.17
N ALA A 54 7.04 10.57 2.99
CA ALA A 54 7.31 9.26 3.58
C ALA A 54 7.10 9.25 5.10
N ARG A 55 7.64 10.26 5.79
CA ARG A 55 7.49 10.42 7.25
C ARG A 55 6.04 10.59 7.68
N ALA A 56 5.24 11.35 6.92
CA ALA A 56 3.83 11.55 7.20
C ALA A 56 3.03 10.23 7.18
N PHE A 57 3.50 9.23 6.40
CA PHE A 57 2.91 7.89 6.33
C PHE A 57 3.71 6.83 7.11
N GLY A 58 4.59 7.24 8.03
CA GLY A 58 5.36 6.32 8.86
C GLY A 58 6.43 5.51 8.11
N ALA A 59 6.75 5.87 6.86
CA ALA A 59 7.83 5.22 6.12
C ALA A 59 9.18 5.90 6.42
N PRO A 60 10.25 5.15 6.71
CA PRO A 60 11.52 5.72 7.17
C PRO A 60 12.31 6.43 6.07
N THR A 61 12.07 6.12 4.81
CA THR A 61 12.79 6.72 3.67
C THR A 61 11.94 6.78 2.41
N LYS A 62 12.29 7.70 1.48
CA LYS A 62 11.73 7.74 0.12
C LYS A 62 11.74 6.36 -0.56
N ARG A 63 12.86 5.62 -0.45
CA ARG A 63 13.00 4.30 -1.09
C ARG A 63 12.00 3.27 -0.55
N ILE A 64 11.79 3.24 0.76
CA ILE A 64 10.83 2.33 1.39
C ILE A 64 9.41 2.69 0.96
N MET A 65 9.04 3.97 1.04
CA MET A 65 7.71 4.43 0.62
C MET A 65 7.44 4.16 -0.86
N ALA A 66 8.40 4.41 -1.74
CA ALA A 66 8.26 4.11 -3.17
C ALA A 66 8.02 2.61 -3.43
N SER A 67 8.70 1.74 -2.68
CA SER A 67 8.49 0.29 -2.75
C SER A 67 7.10 -0.11 -2.23
N TRP A 68 6.64 0.50 -1.13
CA TRP A 68 5.31 0.27 -0.58
C TRP A 68 4.22 0.66 -1.58
N LEU A 69 4.30 1.87 -2.15
CA LEU A 69 3.36 2.33 -3.18
C LEU A 69 3.31 1.39 -4.40
N ALA A 70 4.46 0.91 -4.87
CA ALA A 70 4.52 -0.05 -5.98
C ALA A 70 3.84 -1.38 -5.62
N SER A 71 4.07 -1.88 -4.40
CA SER A 71 3.43 -3.10 -3.90
C SER A 71 1.92 -2.94 -3.76
N LEU A 72 1.47 -1.85 -3.16
CA LEU A 72 0.04 -1.56 -2.98
C LEU A 72 -0.68 -1.41 -4.31
N ASN A 73 -0.06 -0.72 -5.29
CA ASN A 73 -0.61 -0.63 -6.64
C ASN A 73 -0.73 -2.01 -7.30
N TYR A 74 0.26 -2.89 -7.13
CA TYR A 74 0.20 -4.25 -7.64
C TYR A 74 -0.95 -5.05 -7.00
N VAL A 75 -1.06 -5.04 -5.67
CA VAL A 75 -2.12 -5.74 -4.93
C VAL A 75 -3.50 -5.22 -5.31
N ARG A 76 -3.66 -3.89 -5.36
CA ARG A 76 -4.90 -3.24 -5.79
C ARG A 76 -5.31 -3.68 -7.20
N ASN A 77 -4.38 -3.72 -8.14
CA ASN A 77 -4.68 -4.12 -9.51
C ASN A 77 -5.07 -5.60 -9.59
N VAL A 78 -4.38 -6.48 -8.86
CA VAL A 78 -4.76 -7.90 -8.76
C VAL A 78 -6.18 -8.05 -8.23
N ALA A 79 -6.53 -7.31 -7.16
CA ALA A 79 -7.86 -7.33 -6.56
C ALA A 79 -8.94 -6.75 -7.51
N ALA A 80 -8.65 -5.61 -8.15
CA ALA A 80 -9.58 -4.94 -9.08
C ALA A 80 -9.91 -5.76 -10.32
N HIS A 81 -8.99 -6.62 -10.74
CA HIS A 81 -9.20 -7.57 -11.85
C HIS A 81 -9.74 -8.93 -11.38
N HIS A 82 -10.27 -9.01 -10.15
CA HIS A 82 -10.80 -10.25 -9.56
C HIS A 82 -9.82 -11.44 -9.61
N ALA A 83 -8.52 -11.16 -9.69
CA ALA A 83 -7.50 -12.18 -9.72
C ALA A 83 -7.18 -12.65 -8.29
N ARG A 84 -6.79 -13.92 -8.16
CA ARG A 84 -6.49 -14.54 -6.87
C ARG A 84 -5.30 -13.87 -6.18
N LEU A 85 -5.51 -13.36 -4.96
CA LEU A 85 -4.47 -12.89 -4.04
C LEU A 85 -3.98 -14.01 -3.10
N PHE A 86 -4.88 -14.92 -2.72
CA PHE A 86 -4.55 -16.02 -1.83
C PHE A 86 -3.47 -16.93 -2.43
N ASN A 87 -2.46 -17.27 -1.61
CA ASN A 87 -1.31 -18.09 -2.00
C ASN A 87 -0.60 -17.60 -3.30
N ARG A 88 -0.64 -16.29 -3.56
CA ARG A 88 0.03 -15.67 -4.69
C ARG A 88 1.39 -15.15 -4.26
N LYS A 89 2.42 -15.41 -5.07
CA LYS A 89 3.70 -14.75 -4.94
C LYS A 89 3.58 -13.34 -5.50
N LEU A 90 3.79 -12.33 -4.65
CA LEU A 90 3.82 -10.94 -5.08
C LEU A 90 5.05 -10.68 -5.94
N GLN A 91 4.85 -10.16 -7.15
CA GLN A 91 5.94 -9.73 -8.02
C GLN A 91 6.68 -8.51 -7.46
N HIS A 92 5.94 -7.67 -6.73
CA HIS A 92 6.43 -6.48 -6.05
C HIS A 92 6.11 -6.59 -4.57
N ALA A 93 6.88 -7.38 -3.83
CA ALA A 93 6.77 -7.41 -2.38
C ALA A 93 7.28 -6.07 -1.79
N PRO A 94 6.64 -5.53 -0.73
CA PRO A 94 7.06 -4.28 -0.12
C PRO A 94 8.45 -4.44 0.50
N ALA A 95 9.31 -3.44 0.27
CA ALA A 95 10.62 -3.39 0.90
C ALA A 95 10.48 -3.29 2.43
N ARG A 96 11.34 -4.00 3.15
CA ARG A 96 11.34 -4.06 4.61
C ARG A 96 12.25 -2.99 5.18
N PRO A 97 11.76 -2.16 6.11
CA PRO A 97 12.61 -1.24 6.87
C PRO A 97 13.75 -2.01 7.58
N LYS A 98 14.83 -1.35 7.92
CA LYS A 98 15.84 -1.94 8.81
C LYS A 98 15.22 -2.14 10.20
N THR A 99 15.67 -3.14 10.92
CA THR A 99 15.23 -3.42 12.29
C THR A 99 15.28 -2.16 13.15
N GLY A 100 14.20 -1.89 13.87
CA GLY A 100 14.05 -0.71 14.72
C GLY A 100 13.63 0.58 13.99
N GLN A 101 13.61 0.62 12.66
CA GLN A 101 13.12 1.81 11.93
C GLN A 101 11.59 1.92 11.95
N VAL A 102 10.90 0.79 11.93
CA VAL A 102 9.45 0.66 12.06
C VAL A 102 9.17 -0.59 12.89
N PRO A 103 9.24 -0.50 14.23
CA PRO A 103 9.24 -1.68 15.12
C PRO A 103 8.05 -2.62 14.89
N VAL A 104 6.87 -2.09 14.64
CA VAL A 104 5.65 -2.90 14.37
C VAL A 104 5.76 -3.75 13.09
N LEU A 105 6.69 -3.45 12.19
CA LEU A 105 6.96 -4.20 10.96
C LEU A 105 8.24 -5.04 11.01
N ASP A 106 8.98 -5.05 12.13
CA ASP A 106 10.24 -5.80 12.24
C ASP A 106 10.05 -7.30 12.02
N HIS A 107 8.91 -7.84 12.43
CA HIS A 107 8.54 -9.25 12.19
C HIS A 107 8.52 -9.64 10.70
N LEU A 108 8.39 -8.68 9.78
CA LEU A 108 8.49 -8.96 8.34
C LEU A 108 9.92 -9.35 7.92
N ARG A 109 10.93 -9.16 8.75
CA ARG A 109 12.31 -9.54 8.49
C ARG A 109 12.62 -10.95 8.96
N ASP A 110 11.95 -11.40 10.01
CA ASP A 110 12.13 -12.74 10.60
C ASP A 110 11.27 -13.74 9.83
N VAL A 111 11.73 -14.06 8.62
CA VAL A 111 10.93 -14.85 7.69
C VAL A 111 11.48 -16.26 7.61
N GLU A 112 10.75 -17.16 8.21
CA GLU A 112 11.08 -18.60 8.18
C GLU A 112 10.82 -19.24 6.80
N THR A 113 9.99 -18.61 5.95
CA THR A 113 9.59 -19.21 4.67
C THR A 113 9.56 -18.18 3.52
N PRO A 114 9.77 -18.62 2.26
CA PRO A 114 9.59 -17.75 1.09
C PRO A 114 8.21 -17.09 1.01
N LYS A 115 7.17 -17.74 1.57
CA LYS A 115 5.81 -17.16 1.63
C LYS A 115 5.74 -15.93 2.52
N GLY A 116 6.46 -15.91 3.64
CA GLY A 116 6.60 -14.73 4.48
C GLY A 116 7.26 -13.56 3.75
N VAL A 117 8.18 -13.85 2.79
CA VAL A 117 8.84 -12.82 1.98
C VAL A 117 7.92 -12.24 0.92
N PHE A 118 7.26 -13.10 0.15
CA PHE A 118 6.54 -12.74 -1.08
C PHE A 118 5.04 -12.94 -0.96
N GLY A 119 4.53 -13.32 0.20
CA GLY A 119 3.11 -13.53 0.42
C GLY A 119 2.34 -12.21 0.56
N THR A 120 1.03 -12.31 0.39
CA THR A 120 0.11 -11.16 0.48
C THR A 120 0.15 -10.50 1.86
N TYR A 121 0.48 -11.25 2.91
CA TYR A 121 0.56 -10.74 4.28
C TYR A 121 1.49 -9.53 4.42
N SER A 122 2.64 -9.53 3.74
CA SER A 122 3.57 -8.39 3.82
C SER A 122 2.95 -7.07 3.34
N ALA A 123 2.10 -7.12 2.31
CA ALA A 123 1.36 -5.96 1.83
C ALA A 123 0.23 -5.57 2.81
N LEU A 124 -0.48 -6.55 3.40
CA LEU A 124 -1.51 -6.30 4.40
C LEU A 124 -0.93 -5.63 5.66
N ALA A 125 0.25 -6.07 6.11
CA ALA A 125 0.95 -5.47 7.23
C ALA A 125 1.34 -4.00 6.95
N VAL A 126 1.81 -3.70 5.73
CA VAL A 126 2.09 -2.32 5.32
C VAL A 126 0.82 -1.47 5.26
N ILE A 127 -0.30 -2.01 4.76
CA ILE A 127 -1.59 -1.31 4.78
C ILE A 127 -2.00 -0.99 6.22
N ALA A 128 -1.95 -1.96 7.12
CA ALA A 128 -2.28 -1.77 8.54
C ALA A 128 -1.44 -0.68 9.20
N HIS A 129 -0.17 -0.57 8.82
CA HIS A 129 0.74 0.46 9.33
C HIS A 129 0.44 1.86 8.77
N ILE A 130 0.14 1.98 7.48
CA ILE A 130 -0.08 3.28 6.83
C ILE A 130 -1.48 3.85 7.11
N LEU A 131 -2.49 2.99 7.15
CA LEU A 131 -3.89 3.38 7.11
C LEU A 131 -4.31 4.33 8.26
N PRO A 132 -3.82 4.17 9.51
CA PRO A 132 -4.12 5.11 10.58
C PRO A 132 -3.61 6.54 10.35
N SER A 133 -2.61 6.73 9.48
CA SER A 133 -2.14 8.06 9.07
C SER A 133 -3.10 8.76 8.10
N ILE A 134 -4.00 8.00 7.45
CA ILE A 134 -4.99 8.50 6.48
C ILE A 134 -6.35 8.65 7.15
N ASP A 135 -6.76 7.63 7.90
CA ASP A 135 -8.02 7.54 8.61
C ASP A 135 -7.78 6.96 10.01
N PRO A 136 -7.59 7.82 11.03
CA PRO A 136 -7.34 7.40 12.41
C PRO A 136 -8.49 6.58 13.03
N GLU A 137 -9.71 6.76 12.55
CA GLU A 137 -10.91 6.06 13.05
C GLU A 137 -11.17 4.74 12.31
N THR A 138 -10.28 4.35 11.40
CA THR A 138 -10.48 3.14 10.61
C THR A 138 -10.52 1.88 11.47
N ASP A 139 -11.49 1.02 11.20
CA ASP A 139 -11.59 -0.31 11.81
C ASP A 139 -11.00 -1.42 10.93
N TRP A 140 -10.34 -1.06 9.84
CA TRP A 140 -9.87 -2.00 8.82
C TRP A 140 -8.96 -3.09 9.40
N HIS A 141 -8.02 -2.71 10.28
CA HIS A 141 -7.10 -3.68 10.89
C HIS A 141 -7.85 -4.71 11.76
N ARG A 142 -8.84 -4.28 12.54
CA ARG A 142 -9.69 -5.15 13.37
C ARG A 142 -10.47 -6.14 12.49
N ARG A 143 -11.07 -5.65 11.39
CA ARG A 143 -11.77 -6.50 10.42
C ARG A 143 -10.85 -7.50 9.74
N LEU A 144 -9.60 -7.13 9.46
CA LEU A 144 -8.61 -8.06 8.93
C LEU A 144 -8.25 -9.13 9.96
N VAL A 145 -8.04 -8.77 11.22
CA VAL A 145 -7.79 -9.73 12.32
C VAL A 145 -8.94 -10.73 12.44
N GLU A 146 -10.19 -10.27 12.43
CA GLU A 146 -11.38 -11.13 12.45
C GLU A 146 -11.40 -12.10 11.24
N LEU A 147 -11.07 -11.60 10.05
CA LEU A 147 -11.00 -12.41 8.83
C LEU A 147 -9.90 -13.48 8.93
N LEU A 148 -8.73 -13.14 9.45
CA LEU A 148 -7.62 -14.09 9.62
C LEU A 148 -7.95 -15.17 10.66
N ARG A 149 -8.64 -14.82 11.76
CA ARG A 149 -9.12 -15.77 12.78
C ARG A 149 -10.21 -16.71 12.24
N ALA A 150 -11.07 -16.18 11.40
CA ALA A 150 -12.14 -16.95 10.76
C ALA A 150 -11.66 -17.77 9.54
N PHE A 151 -10.33 -17.81 9.29
CA PHE A 151 -9.79 -18.54 8.15
C PHE A 151 -10.16 -20.03 8.23
N PRO A 152 -10.69 -20.63 7.13
CA PRO A 152 -11.15 -22.01 7.17
C PRO A 152 -10.06 -23.00 7.55
N ALA A 153 -10.30 -23.84 8.52
CA ALA A 153 -9.40 -24.93 8.86
C ALA A 153 -9.39 -25.99 7.74
N SER A 154 -8.22 -26.27 7.20
CA SER A 154 -8.03 -27.27 6.15
C SER A 154 -6.66 -27.96 6.34
N PRO A 155 -6.56 -29.27 6.08
CA PRO A 155 -5.26 -29.95 6.10
C PRO A 155 -4.25 -29.38 5.09
N ALA A 156 -4.74 -28.78 4.00
CA ALA A 156 -3.90 -28.30 2.90
C ALA A 156 -3.66 -26.77 2.94
N LEU A 157 -4.49 -26.02 3.66
CA LEU A 157 -4.49 -24.56 3.63
C LEU A 157 -4.57 -23.98 5.05
N SER A 158 -3.77 -22.96 5.29
CA SER A 158 -3.79 -22.18 6.53
C SER A 158 -3.46 -20.71 6.25
N VAL A 159 -3.56 -19.87 7.24
CA VAL A 159 -3.15 -18.46 7.15
C VAL A 159 -1.67 -18.31 6.75
N SER A 160 -0.82 -19.28 7.09
CA SER A 160 0.58 -19.28 6.65
C SER A 160 0.74 -19.40 5.13
N SER A 161 -0.29 -19.86 4.42
CA SER A 161 -0.33 -19.91 2.95
C SER A 161 -0.27 -18.54 2.28
N ILE A 162 -0.60 -17.47 3.01
CA ILE A 162 -0.46 -16.07 2.55
C ILE A 162 0.71 -15.36 3.22
N GLY A 163 1.51 -16.08 4.01
CA GLY A 163 2.72 -15.56 4.67
C GLY A 163 2.50 -15.04 6.10
N VAL A 164 1.34 -15.30 6.72
CA VAL A 164 1.07 -14.95 8.12
C VAL A 164 1.99 -15.77 9.02
N PRO A 165 2.78 -15.15 9.93
CA PRO A 165 3.63 -15.88 10.86
C PRO A 165 2.81 -16.60 11.94
N HIS A 166 3.36 -17.66 12.54
CA HIS A 166 2.63 -18.44 13.56
C HIS A 166 2.20 -17.60 14.77
N SER A 167 3.03 -16.67 15.20
CA SER A 167 2.80 -15.81 16.37
C SER A 167 2.11 -14.49 16.05
N TRP A 168 1.46 -14.36 14.90
CA TRP A 168 0.95 -13.07 14.41
C TRP A 168 0.01 -12.34 15.38
N GLU A 169 -0.83 -13.06 16.13
CA GLU A 169 -1.77 -12.47 17.11
C GLU A 169 -1.08 -11.75 18.29
N SER A 170 0.17 -12.10 18.56
CA SER A 170 0.96 -11.46 19.62
C SER A 170 1.68 -10.19 19.16
N LEU A 171 1.69 -9.91 17.85
CA LEU A 171 2.36 -8.75 17.29
C LEU A 171 1.61 -7.45 17.61
N ASP A 172 2.34 -6.41 17.98
CA ASP A 172 1.78 -5.10 18.32
C ASP A 172 1.00 -4.46 17.16
N LEU A 173 1.33 -4.82 15.92
CA LEU A 173 0.61 -4.36 14.73
C LEU A 173 -0.89 -4.75 14.74
N TRP A 174 -1.26 -5.85 15.44
CA TRP A 174 -2.61 -6.45 15.42
C TRP A 174 -3.37 -6.34 16.75
N ARG A 175 -2.80 -5.64 17.74
CA ARG A 175 -3.40 -5.42 19.06
C ARG A 175 -4.30 -4.20 19.17
#